data_5189a49a0b76a582f5dcfb4a034aad4a
#
_entry.id   5189a49a0b76a582f5dcfb4a034aad4a
#
_cell.length_a   1.000
_cell.length_b   1.000
_cell.length_c   1.000
_cell.angle_alpha   90.00
_cell.angle_beta   90.00
_cell.angle_gamma   90.00
#
_symmetry.space_group_name_H-M   'P 1'
#
loop_
_entity.id
_entity.type
_entity.pdbx_description
1 polymer ?
#
loop_
_entity_poly.entity_id
_entity_poly.type
_entity_poly.pdbx_seq_one_letter_code
_entity_poly.pdbx_strand_id
1 'polypeptide(L)'
;MAVAALTITVERERMVDFSQPFYLSGLGVAVPSAPPSAWRLIEQTVGSFGFAQAILALVGLAAGVGILVWMFERRHNEDFGGGAVKGLGTSIWWSAETMTQASTGYLAPRTLPGRMLAILWMAASVIAIAVFTASVTSTLTTHKLQGLVSGVNDLAAVRVGVVGGSATTAFLDERRIRYQTFATPQEGLNALKAGTLDAFVYDRPLLSWIVRQQFASSAEMLEISFDAQMYGIALPLGSSLRKPVDVAMLETTQGAWWRQTLFRYLGEQ
;
A
#
# COMPACT_ATOMS: atom_id res chain seq x y z
N MET A 1 6.92 -37.06 -17.65
CA MET A 1 7.84 -36.01 -17.17
C MET A 1 7.30 -34.67 -17.62
N ALA A 2 7.23 -33.70 -16.73
CA ALA A 2 6.86 -32.32 -17.04
C ALA A 2 8.00 -31.38 -16.64
N VAL A 3 8.42 -30.54 -17.59
CA VAL A 3 9.50 -29.54 -17.41
C VAL A 3 8.88 -28.17 -17.57
N ALA A 4 8.77 -27.45 -16.47
CA ALA A 4 8.24 -26.09 -16.41
C ALA A 4 8.71 -25.41 -15.13
N ALA A 5 8.30 -24.15 -14.88
CA ALA A 5 8.49 -23.48 -13.60
C ALA A 5 7.52 -24.08 -12.55
N LEU A 6 7.75 -25.35 -12.20
CA LEU A 6 6.92 -26.07 -11.25
C LEU A 6 7.53 -25.94 -9.85
N THR A 7 6.87 -25.16 -9.00
CA THR A 7 7.23 -25.06 -7.57
C THR A 7 7.02 -26.40 -6.88
N ILE A 8 8.03 -26.87 -6.20
CA ILE A 8 7.96 -28.05 -5.34
C ILE A 8 7.16 -27.65 -4.09
N THR A 9 5.98 -28.26 -3.89
CA THR A 9 5.15 -28.07 -2.69
C THR A 9 4.82 -29.43 -2.08
N VAL A 10 4.48 -29.43 -0.79
CA VAL A 10 4.13 -30.68 -0.07
C VAL A 10 2.96 -31.40 -0.72
N GLU A 11 1.94 -30.63 -1.18
CA GLU A 11 0.78 -31.24 -1.83
C GLU A 11 1.17 -31.89 -3.17
N ARG A 12 2.03 -31.22 -3.95
CA ARG A 12 2.47 -31.74 -5.26
C ARG A 12 3.41 -32.92 -5.12
N GLU A 13 4.32 -32.91 -4.13
CA GLU A 13 5.23 -34.04 -3.85
C GLU A 13 4.48 -35.32 -3.43
N ARG A 14 3.26 -35.18 -2.87
CA ARG A 14 2.40 -36.35 -2.59
C ARG A 14 1.77 -36.97 -3.85
N MET A 15 1.70 -36.22 -4.95
CA MET A 15 1.05 -36.66 -6.19
C MET A 15 2.04 -37.06 -7.27
N VAL A 16 3.24 -36.49 -7.25
CA VAL A 16 4.30 -36.72 -8.24
C VAL A 16 5.66 -36.68 -7.56
N ASP A 17 6.65 -37.38 -8.11
CA ASP A 17 8.04 -37.19 -7.68
C ASP A 17 8.64 -35.96 -8.34
N PHE A 18 9.48 -35.21 -7.61
CA PHE A 18 10.29 -34.15 -8.18
C PHE A 18 11.76 -34.56 -8.28
N SER A 19 12.44 -33.98 -9.26
CA SER A 19 13.90 -33.99 -9.33
C SER A 19 14.50 -33.16 -8.21
N GLN A 20 15.84 -33.15 -8.08
CA GLN A 20 16.54 -32.13 -7.32
C GLN A 20 16.14 -30.72 -7.82
N PRO A 21 16.06 -29.72 -6.91
CA PRO A 21 15.79 -28.34 -7.35
C PRO A 21 16.87 -27.83 -8.29
N PHE A 22 16.48 -27.22 -9.41
CA PHE A 22 17.41 -26.66 -10.37
C PHE A 22 17.44 -25.12 -10.36
N TYR A 23 16.45 -24.49 -9.77
CA TYR A 23 16.36 -23.05 -9.68
C TYR A 23 15.66 -22.65 -8.39
N LEU A 24 16.25 -21.65 -7.70
CA LEU A 24 15.65 -21.01 -6.54
C LEU A 24 15.06 -19.69 -6.98
N SER A 25 13.79 -19.54 -6.78
CA SER A 25 13.03 -18.36 -7.13
C SER A 25 12.25 -17.81 -5.93
N GLY A 26 11.32 -16.95 -6.21
CA GLY A 26 10.35 -16.42 -5.25
C GLY A 26 9.18 -15.78 -5.98
N LEU A 27 8.25 -15.25 -5.22
CA LEU A 27 7.18 -14.42 -5.73
C LEU A 27 7.69 -13.01 -5.99
N GLY A 28 7.28 -12.44 -7.11
CA GLY A 28 7.53 -11.05 -7.48
C GLY A 28 6.22 -10.26 -7.55
N VAL A 29 6.34 -8.94 -7.50
CA VAL A 29 5.22 -8.01 -7.63
C VAL A 29 5.45 -7.11 -8.84
N ALA A 30 4.48 -7.06 -9.72
CA ALA A 30 4.40 -6.04 -10.75
C ALA A 30 3.41 -4.95 -10.33
N VAL A 31 3.79 -3.70 -10.55
CA VAL A 31 2.99 -2.50 -10.27
C VAL A 31 2.89 -1.64 -11.53
N PRO A 32 1.90 -0.72 -11.64
CA PRO A 32 1.83 0.19 -12.78
C PRO A 32 3.10 1.07 -12.84
N SER A 33 3.72 1.20 -14.03
CA SER A 33 4.88 2.10 -14.24
C SER A 33 4.51 3.58 -14.10
N ALA A 34 3.25 3.93 -14.38
CA ALA A 34 2.77 5.28 -14.18
C ALA A 34 2.34 5.50 -12.73
N PRO A 35 2.71 6.62 -12.10
CA PRO A 35 2.21 6.95 -10.78
C PRO A 35 0.67 6.99 -10.78
N PRO A 36 0.03 6.58 -9.70
CA PRO A 36 -1.43 6.61 -9.60
C PRO A 36 -1.93 8.04 -9.86
N SER A 37 -3.10 8.18 -10.50
CA SER A 37 -3.67 9.50 -10.76
C SER A 37 -3.81 10.28 -9.44
N ALA A 38 -3.56 11.60 -9.48
CA ALA A 38 -3.68 12.46 -8.31
C ALA A 38 -5.05 12.31 -7.61
N TRP A 39 -6.12 12.07 -8.39
CA TRP A 39 -7.46 11.84 -7.86
C TRP A 39 -7.56 10.56 -7.01
N ARG A 40 -6.96 9.48 -7.46
CA ARG A 40 -6.93 8.20 -6.71
C ARG A 40 -6.14 8.32 -5.40
N LEU A 41 -5.02 9.06 -5.42
CA LEU A 41 -4.25 9.34 -4.21
C LEU A 41 -5.06 10.16 -3.20
N ILE A 42 -5.82 11.16 -3.68
CA ILE A 42 -6.71 11.96 -2.84
C ILE A 42 -7.79 11.08 -2.22
N GLU A 43 -8.47 10.25 -3.02
CA GLU A 43 -9.53 9.35 -2.55
C GLU A 43 -9.02 8.39 -1.46
N GLN A 44 -7.86 7.77 -1.67
CA GLN A 44 -7.23 6.88 -0.69
C GLN A 44 -6.79 7.63 0.58
N THR A 45 -6.23 8.82 0.44
CA THR A 45 -5.80 9.64 1.58
C THR A 45 -7.01 10.07 2.42
N VAL A 46 -8.06 10.60 1.79
CA VAL A 46 -9.29 11.05 2.46
C VAL A 46 -10.04 9.87 3.10
N GLY A 47 -10.04 8.70 2.46
CA GLY A 47 -10.63 7.47 3.01
C GLY A 47 -9.80 6.79 4.10
N SER A 48 -8.60 7.26 4.37
CA SER A 48 -7.72 6.63 5.37
C SER A 48 -8.17 6.92 6.81
N PHE A 49 -8.02 5.93 7.68
CA PHE A 49 -8.32 6.09 9.12
C PHE A 49 -7.47 7.21 9.76
N GLY A 50 -6.20 7.35 9.34
CA GLY A 50 -5.29 8.39 9.84
C GLY A 50 -5.76 9.80 9.49
N PHE A 51 -6.28 10.02 8.28
CA PHE A 51 -6.85 11.31 7.88
C PHE A 51 -8.10 11.65 8.69
N ALA A 52 -9.03 10.69 8.84
CA ALA A 52 -10.23 10.88 9.65
C ALA A 52 -9.88 11.20 11.12
N GLN A 53 -8.89 10.51 11.69
CA GLN A 53 -8.40 10.77 13.05
C GLN A 53 -7.79 12.17 13.17
N ALA A 54 -7.02 12.63 12.19
CA ALA A 54 -6.44 13.98 12.19
C ALA A 54 -7.52 15.07 12.12
N ILE A 55 -8.53 14.90 11.29
CA ILE A 55 -9.69 15.83 11.23
C ILE A 55 -10.45 15.85 12.57
N LEU A 56 -10.73 14.68 13.14
CA LEU A 56 -11.39 14.59 14.45
C LEU A 56 -10.58 15.25 15.56
N ALA A 57 -9.26 15.13 15.53
CA ALA A 57 -8.38 15.80 16.49
C ALA A 57 -8.45 17.34 16.36
N LEU A 58 -8.43 17.88 15.11
CA LEU A 58 -8.58 19.31 14.87
C LEU A 58 -9.95 19.83 15.32
N VAL A 59 -11.02 19.13 14.99
CA VAL A 59 -12.40 19.48 15.43
C VAL A 59 -12.52 19.41 16.95
N GLY A 60 -11.97 18.38 17.58
CA GLY A 60 -11.95 18.23 19.04
C GLY A 60 -11.18 19.34 19.73
N LEU A 61 -10.02 19.73 19.16
CA LEU A 61 -9.22 20.82 19.67
C LEU A 61 -9.97 22.17 19.59
N ALA A 62 -10.58 22.46 18.42
CA ALA A 62 -11.39 23.65 18.23
C ALA A 62 -12.59 23.71 19.18
N ALA A 63 -13.29 22.57 19.36
CA ALA A 63 -14.39 22.47 20.31
C ALA A 63 -13.94 22.69 21.75
N GLY A 64 -12.81 22.10 22.15
CA GLY A 64 -12.23 22.27 23.48
C GLY A 64 -11.92 23.74 23.80
N VAL A 65 -11.26 24.43 22.86
CA VAL A 65 -10.97 25.88 23.02
C VAL A 65 -12.25 26.70 23.02
N GLY A 66 -13.23 26.38 22.16
CA GLY A 66 -14.54 27.01 22.13
C GLY A 66 -15.25 26.91 23.50
N ILE A 67 -15.21 25.73 24.15
CA ILE A 67 -15.77 25.53 25.49
C ILE A 67 -15.05 26.42 26.52
N LEU A 68 -13.72 26.50 26.47
CA LEU A 68 -12.95 27.32 27.38
C LEU A 68 -13.27 28.81 27.20
N VAL A 69 -13.34 29.31 25.95
CA VAL A 69 -13.75 30.68 25.65
C VAL A 69 -15.15 30.96 26.19
N TRP A 70 -16.10 30.06 25.96
CA TRP A 70 -17.44 30.19 26.50
C TRP A 70 -17.45 30.30 28.03
N MET A 71 -16.66 29.50 28.73
CA MET A 71 -16.58 29.55 30.19
C MET A 71 -16.15 30.93 30.73
N PHE A 72 -15.19 31.60 30.08
CA PHE A 72 -14.68 32.90 30.47
C PHE A 72 -15.61 34.06 30.04
N GLU A 73 -16.20 33.96 28.83
CA GLU A 73 -16.95 35.03 28.20
C GLU A 73 -18.46 35.06 28.53
N ARG A 74 -19.08 33.93 28.86
CA ARG A 74 -20.56 33.77 28.96
C ARG A 74 -21.25 34.79 29.91
N ARG A 75 -20.53 35.36 30.85
CA ARG A 75 -21.06 36.32 31.81
C ARG A 75 -20.76 37.78 31.50
N HIS A 76 -19.79 38.01 30.63
CA HIS A 76 -19.23 39.36 30.39
C HIS A 76 -19.36 39.79 28.91
N ASN A 77 -19.78 38.89 28.02
CA ASN A 77 -19.87 39.16 26.62
C ASN A 77 -21.21 38.62 26.07
N GLU A 78 -22.05 39.54 25.57
CA GLU A 78 -23.39 39.20 25.05
C GLU A 78 -23.34 38.28 23.81
N ASP A 79 -22.26 38.39 23.03
CA ASP A 79 -22.06 37.58 21.83
C ASP A 79 -21.87 36.09 22.16
N PHE A 80 -21.24 35.80 23.32
CA PHE A 80 -21.01 34.45 23.84
C PHE A 80 -21.99 34.05 24.97
N GLY A 81 -22.98 34.94 25.27
CA GLY A 81 -24.06 34.74 26.23
C GLY A 81 -25.33 34.16 25.61
N GLY A 82 -26.48 34.34 26.29
CA GLY A 82 -27.80 33.96 25.75
C GLY A 82 -28.15 32.49 25.87
N GLY A 83 -27.53 31.79 26.86
CA GLY A 83 -27.82 30.38 27.17
C GLY A 83 -26.75 29.42 26.67
N ALA A 84 -26.77 28.18 27.24
CA ALA A 84 -25.68 27.22 26.97
C ALA A 84 -25.56 26.82 25.47
N VAL A 85 -26.68 26.58 24.80
CA VAL A 85 -26.65 26.12 23.40
C VAL A 85 -26.16 27.22 22.46
N LYS A 86 -26.71 28.43 22.61
CA LYS A 86 -26.31 29.57 21.77
C LYS A 86 -24.87 29.98 22.02
N GLY A 87 -24.49 30.17 23.28
CA GLY A 87 -23.16 30.63 23.66
C GLY A 87 -22.06 29.61 23.32
N LEU A 88 -22.29 28.30 23.54
CA LEU A 88 -21.39 27.25 23.11
C LEU A 88 -21.26 27.19 21.59
N GLY A 89 -22.37 27.25 20.87
CA GLY A 89 -22.36 27.24 19.41
C GLY A 89 -21.54 28.40 18.83
N THR A 90 -21.75 29.63 19.35
CA THR A 90 -20.99 30.81 18.94
C THR A 90 -19.50 30.70 19.26
N SER A 91 -19.15 30.15 20.45
CA SER A 91 -17.75 29.99 20.88
C SER A 91 -17.00 28.94 20.07
N ILE A 92 -17.64 27.80 19.75
CA ILE A 92 -17.05 26.77 18.90
C ILE A 92 -16.90 27.32 17.46
N TRP A 93 -17.92 28.02 16.95
CA TRP A 93 -17.83 28.70 15.66
C TRP A 93 -16.66 29.66 15.60
N TRP A 94 -16.53 30.55 16.59
CA TRP A 94 -15.43 31.51 16.70
C TRP A 94 -14.07 30.80 16.74
N SER A 95 -13.95 29.70 17.48
CA SER A 95 -12.72 28.92 17.55
C SER A 95 -12.35 28.32 16.20
N ALA A 96 -13.33 27.78 15.46
CA ALA A 96 -13.12 27.23 14.12
C ALA A 96 -12.78 28.34 13.10
N GLU A 97 -13.48 29.47 13.13
CA GLU A 97 -13.24 30.62 12.28
C GLU A 97 -11.82 31.19 12.50
N THR A 98 -11.40 31.33 13.75
CA THR A 98 -10.07 31.80 14.11
C THR A 98 -8.98 30.80 13.72
N MET A 99 -9.25 29.50 13.84
CA MET A 99 -8.34 28.45 13.42
C MET A 99 -8.07 28.48 11.92
N THR A 100 -9.09 28.72 11.11
CA THR A 100 -8.97 28.81 9.64
C THR A 100 -8.49 30.17 9.14
N GLN A 101 -8.22 31.12 10.05
CA GLN A 101 -7.86 32.51 9.73
C GLN A 101 -8.91 33.26 8.89
N ALA A 102 -10.13 32.75 8.86
CA ALA A 102 -11.25 33.35 8.14
C ALA A 102 -12.00 34.40 8.99
N SER A 103 -11.44 34.82 10.14
CA SER A 103 -12.11 35.69 11.09
C SER A 103 -12.55 37.02 10.45
N THR A 104 -13.85 37.27 10.54
CA THR A 104 -14.48 38.52 10.08
C THR A 104 -14.37 39.64 11.08
N GLY A 105 -13.78 39.37 12.25
CA GLY A 105 -13.58 40.37 13.31
C GLY A 105 -14.84 40.75 14.11
N TYR A 106 -16.01 40.18 13.79
CA TYR A 106 -17.26 40.50 14.50
C TYR A 106 -17.34 39.88 15.90
N LEU A 107 -16.70 38.72 16.09
CA LEU A 107 -16.69 38.00 17.36
C LEU A 107 -15.29 38.09 17.99
N ALA A 108 -15.20 38.66 19.17
CA ALA A 108 -13.93 38.74 19.92
C ALA A 108 -14.14 38.60 21.42
N PRO A 109 -13.24 37.89 22.13
CA PRO A 109 -13.22 37.84 23.57
C PRO A 109 -12.99 39.23 24.17
N ARG A 110 -13.79 39.58 25.19
CA ARG A 110 -13.69 40.89 25.89
C ARG A 110 -12.95 40.80 27.22
N THR A 111 -13.02 39.64 27.89
CA THR A 111 -12.33 39.42 29.18
C THR A 111 -10.82 39.24 28.97
N LEU A 112 -10.04 39.61 30.00
CA LEU A 112 -8.58 39.43 29.98
C LEU A 112 -8.18 37.96 29.79
N PRO A 113 -8.72 36.98 30.56
CA PRO A 113 -8.40 35.58 30.35
C PRO A 113 -8.86 35.06 28.96
N GLY A 114 -9.99 35.53 28.45
CA GLY A 114 -10.46 35.20 27.09
C GLY A 114 -9.52 35.69 26.00
N ARG A 115 -8.99 36.92 26.13
CA ARG A 115 -8.00 37.51 25.20
C ARG A 115 -6.66 36.76 25.24
N MET A 116 -6.17 36.42 26.43
CA MET A 116 -4.94 35.64 26.57
C MET A 116 -5.10 34.24 25.91
N LEU A 117 -6.22 33.59 26.18
CA LEU A 117 -6.54 32.30 25.53
C LEU A 117 -6.64 32.43 24.00
N ALA A 118 -7.24 33.52 23.49
CA ALA A 118 -7.33 33.81 22.07
C ALA A 118 -5.95 33.94 21.41
N ILE A 119 -5.03 34.66 22.01
CA ILE A 119 -3.67 34.83 21.49
C ILE A 119 -2.94 33.47 21.42
N LEU A 120 -3.02 32.68 22.51
CA LEU A 120 -2.44 31.33 22.52
C LEU A 120 -3.08 30.42 21.47
N TRP A 121 -4.41 30.51 21.32
CA TRP A 121 -5.14 29.74 20.32
C TRP A 121 -4.75 30.12 18.91
N MET A 122 -4.62 31.40 18.58
CA MET A 122 -4.17 31.86 17.26
C MET A 122 -2.78 31.29 16.91
N ALA A 123 -1.84 31.36 17.86
CA ALA A 123 -0.51 30.76 17.65
C ALA A 123 -0.57 29.23 17.49
N ALA A 124 -1.31 28.55 18.36
CA ALA A 124 -1.47 27.10 18.32
C ALA A 124 -2.18 26.60 17.05
N SER A 125 -3.20 27.33 16.58
CA SER A 125 -3.94 26.98 15.37
C SER A 125 -3.10 27.06 14.10
N VAL A 126 -2.22 28.06 13.97
CA VAL A 126 -1.27 28.16 12.86
C VAL A 126 -0.35 26.95 12.82
N ILE A 127 0.19 26.56 13.99
CA ILE A 127 1.05 25.38 14.11
C ILE A 127 0.26 24.10 13.76
N ALA A 128 -0.96 23.96 14.29
CA ALA A 128 -1.79 22.78 14.05
C ALA A 128 -2.11 22.59 12.56
N ILE A 129 -2.49 23.66 11.87
CA ILE A 129 -2.75 23.62 10.41
C ILE A 129 -1.47 23.35 9.63
N ALA A 130 -0.35 23.96 10.01
CA ALA A 130 0.94 23.72 9.35
C ALA A 130 1.37 22.25 9.47
N VAL A 131 1.24 21.64 10.65
CA VAL A 131 1.53 20.22 10.89
C VAL A 131 0.58 19.32 10.09
N PHE A 132 -0.72 19.64 10.09
CA PHE A 132 -1.70 18.90 9.30
C PHE A 132 -1.37 18.95 7.79
N THR A 133 -1.11 20.13 7.25
CA THR A 133 -0.75 20.32 5.84
C THR A 133 0.54 19.58 5.48
N ALA A 134 1.57 19.67 6.33
CA ALA A 134 2.83 18.95 6.15
C ALA A 134 2.61 17.44 6.16
N SER A 135 1.78 16.91 7.06
CA SER A 135 1.47 15.48 7.15
C SER A 135 0.74 14.97 5.91
N VAL A 136 -0.27 15.70 5.42
CA VAL A 136 -1.00 15.37 4.18
C VAL A 136 -0.07 15.42 2.98
N THR A 137 0.74 16.47 2.85
CA THR A 137 1.71 16.62 1.76
C THR A 137 2.76 15.51 1.78
N SER A 138 3.30 15.18 2.96
CA SER A 138 4.27 14.09 3.12
C SER A 138 3.69 12.76 2.67
N THR A 139 2.46 12.43 3.08
CA THR A 139 1.77 11.20 2.68
C THR A 139 1.60 11.13 1.16
N LEU A 140 1.09 12.20 0.54
CA LEU A 140 0.91 12.27 -0.91
C LEU A 140 2.23 12.18 -1.69
N THR A 141 3.29 12.77 -1.17
CA THR A 141 4.61 12.76 -1.81
C THR A 141 5.28 11.39 -1.69
N THR A 142 5.20 10.74 -0.54
CA THR A 142 5.76 9.40 -0.33
C THR A 142 5.10 8.38 -1.24
N HIS A 143 3.78 8.36 -1.35
CA HIS A 143 3.06 7.50 -2.28
C HIS A 143 3.38 7.78 -3.75
N LYS A 144 3.68 9.01 -4.10
CA LYS A 144 4.06 9.39 -5.46
C LYS A 144 5.48 8.94 -5.83
N LEU A 145 6.40 8.90 -4.86
CA LEU A 145 7.80 8.54 -5.08
C LEU A 145 8.06 7.03 -4.97
N GLN A 146 7.35 6.32 -4.09
CA GLN A 146 7.57 4.90 -3.81
C GLN A 146 6.53 3.96 -4.43
N GLY A 147 5.47 4.49 -5.06
CA GLY A 147 4.32 3.71 -5.51
C GLY A 147 3.39 3.31 -4.35
N LEU A 148 2.35 2.53 -4.67
CA LEU A 148 1.37 2.05 -3.68
C LEU A 148 1.85 0.82 -2.89
N VAL A 149 2.87 0.15 -3.39
CA VAL A 149 3.40 -1.11 -2.83
C VAL A 149 4.91 -1.01 -2.75
N SER A 150 5.44 -1.06 -1.55
CA SER A 150 6.89 -1.11 -1.26
C SER A 150 7.31 -2.47 -0.71
N GLY A 151 6.36 -3.26 -0.22
CA GLY A 151 6.61 -4.55 0.39
C GLY A 151 5.37 -5.44 0.47
N VAL A 152 5.55 -6.66 0.96
CA VAL A 152 4.48 -7.65 1.11
C VAL A 152 3.35 -7.17 2.01
N ASN A 153 3.68 -6.41 3.05
CA ASN A 153 2.69 -5.92 4.02
C ASN A 153 1.71 -4.92 3.40
N ASP A 154 2.13 -4.19 2.37
CA ASP A 154 1.30 -3.20 1.68
C ASP A 154 0.24 -3.85 0.79
N LEU A 155 0.45 -5.14 0.41
CA LEU A 155 -0.50 -5.90 -0.42
C LEU A 155 -1.89 -6.02 0.23
N ALA A 156 -1.99 -5.97 1.55
CA ALA A 156 -3.26 -6.03 2.26
C ALA A 156 -4.13 -4.77 2.06
N ALA A 157 -3.52 -3.64 1.69
CA ALA A 157 -4.18 -2.34 1.55
C ALA A 157 -4.53 -1.98 0.09
N VAL A 158 -4.14 -2.83 -0.88
CA VAL A 158 -4.29 -2.56 -2.31
C VAL A 158 -5.06 -3.68 -3.02
N ARG A 159 -5.49 -3.42 -4.26
CA ARG A 159 -6.16 -4.44 -5.09
C ARG A 159 -5.12 -5.33 -5.74
N VAL A 160 -5.03 -6.55 -5.22
CA VAL A 160 -4.05 -7.55 -5.66
C VAL A 160 -4.66 -8.50 -6.68
N GLY A 161 -3.95 -8.78 -7.77
CA GLY A 161 -4.26 -9.84 -8.72
C GLY A 161 -3.26 -10.99 -8.65
N VAL A 162 -3.73 -12.21 -8.90
CA VAL A 162 -2.91 -13.43 -8.95
C VAL A 162 -3.40 -14.38 -10.03
N VAL A 163 -2.57 -15.35 -10.41
CA VAL A 163 -3.04 -16.47 -11.27
C VAL A 163 -3.68 -17.55 -10.38
N GLY A 164 -4.90 -17.96 -10.74
CA GLY A 164 -5.61 -19.02 -10.03
C GLY A 164 -4.86 -20.34 -10.05
N GLY A 165 -4.86 -21.06 -8.91
CA GLY A 165 -4.18 -22.37 -8.78
C GLY A 165 -2.64 -22.29 -8.73
N SER A 166 -2.06 -21.10 -8.65
CA SER A 166 -0.62 -20.91 -8.47
C SER A 166 -0.23 -21.03 -6.97
N ALA A 167 1.06 -21.23 -6.69
CA ALA A 167 1.57 -21.21 -5.32
C ALA A 167 1.34 -19.86 -4.62
N THR A 168 1.18 -18.79 -5.39
CA THR A 168 0.89 -17.45 -4.89
C THR A 168 -0.40 -17.38 -4.08
N THR A 169 -1.44 -18.14 -4.48
CA THR A 169 -2.73 -18.14 -3.77
C THR A 169 -2.58 -18.65 -2.34
N ALA A 170 -1.86 -19.75 -2.15
CA ALA A 170 -1.60 -20.31 -0.82
C ALA A 170 -0.86 -19.31 0.09
N PHE A 171 0.15 -18.61 -0.46
CA PHE A 171 0.91 -17.58 0.26
C PHE A 171 0.03 -16.42 0.73
N LEU A 172 -0.87 -15.92 -0.15
CA LEU A 172 -1.76 -14.79 0.19
C LEU A 172 -2.88 -15.21 1.15
N ASP A 173 -3.40 -16.43 1.01
CA ASP A 173 -4.41 -17.00 1.90
C ASP A 173 -3.88 -17.12 3.34
N GLU A 174 -2.65 -17.62 3.51
CA GLU A 174 -2.00 -17.71 4.82
C GLU A 174 -1.90 -16.34 5.52
N ARG A 175 -1.68 -15.27 4.74
CA ARG A 175 -1.59 -13.89 5.24
C ARG A 175 -2.91 -13.14 5.26
N ARG A 176 -4.02 -13.79 4.86
CA ARG A 176 -5.36 -13.20 4.78
C ARG A 176 -5.42 -11.96 3.90
N ILE A 177 -4.61 -11.92 2.84
CA ILE A 177 -4.59 -10.85 1.85
C ILE A 177 -5.68 -11.16 0.80
N ARG A 178 -6.57 -10.20 0.55
CA ARG A 178 -7.62 -10.34 -0.48
C ARG A 178 -7.01 -10.17 -1.86
N TYR A 179 -7.44 -11.01 -2.80
CA TYR A 179 -6.95 -10.96 -4.18
C TYR A 179 -8.06 -11.31 -5.18
N GLN A 180 -7.83 -10.92 -6.42
CA GLN A 180 -8.64 -11.34 -7.58
C GLN A 180 -7.85 -12.35 -8.41
N THR A 181 -8.49 -13.44 -8.83
CA THR A 181 -7.86 -14.48 -9.66
C THR A 181 -8.06 -14.21 -11.14
N PHE A 182 -7.02 -14.52 -11.92
CA PHE A 182 -7.00 -14.48 -13.38
C PHE A 182 -6.60 -15.85 -13.93
N ALA A 183 -6.99 -16.16 -15.17
CA ALA A 183 -6.62 -17.43 -15.79
C ALA A 183 -5.16 -17.42 -16.27
N THR A 184 -4.65 -16.25 -16.69
CA THR A 184 -3.28 -16.09 -17.19
C THR A 184 -2.59 -14.86 -16.61
N PRO A 185 -1.24 -14.84 -16.55
CA PRO A 185 -0.51 -13.65 -16.15
C PRO A 185 -0.78 -12.43 -17.03
N GLN A 186 -0.99 -12.65 -18.33
CA GLN A 186 -1.29 -11.58 -19.30
C GLN A 186 -2.62 -10.89 -19.00
N GLU A 187 -3.66 -11.64 -18.61
CA GLU A 187 -4.95 -11.07 -18.20
C GLU A 187 -4.78 -10.19 -16.94
N GLY A 188 -4.05 -10.68 -15.94
CA GLY A 188 -3.75 -9.92 -14.73
C GLY A 188 -2.96 -8.64 -15.00
N LEU A 189 -1.94 -8.70 -15.87
CA LEU A 189 -1.16 -7.53 -16.29
C LEU A 189 -1.97 -6.55 -17.14
N ASN A 190 -2.93 -7.02 -17.94
CA ASN A 190 -3.87 -6.15 -18.63
C ASN A 190 -4.81 -5.45 -17.66
N ALA A 191 -5.29 -6.13 -16.62
CA ALA A 191 -6.07 -5.53 -15.54
C ALA A 191 -5.26 -4.49 -14.75
N LEU A 192 -3.96 -4.75 -14.51
CA LEU A 192 -3.03 -3.80 -13.92
C LEU A 192 -2.88 -2.55 -14.80
N LYS A 193 -2.65 -2.72 -16.10
CA LYS A 193 -2.56 -1.62 -17.08
C LYS A 193 -3.86 -0.82 -17.16
N ALA A 194 -5.01 -1.46 -17.09
CA ALA A 194 -6.33 -0.81 -17.09
C ALA A 194 -6.63 -0.07 -15.76
N GLY A 195 -5.78 -0.22 -14.74
CA GLY A 195 -5.94 0.41 -13.43
C GLY A 195 -7.05 -0.22 -12.57
N THR A 196 -7.50 -1.43 -12.88
CA THR A 196 -8.43 -2.21 -12.04
C THR A 196 -7.72 -2.93 -10.90
N LEU A 197 -6.40 -3.14 -11.03
CA LEU A 197 -5.48 -3.63 -10.01
C LEU A 197 -4.44 -2.57 -9.66
N ASP A 198 -3.87 -2.69 -8.47
CA ASP A 198 -2.76 -1.87 -7.99
C ASP A 198 -1.46 -2.67 -7.91
N ALA A 199 -1.55 -4.00 -7.77
CA ALA A 199 -0.44 -4.93 -7.77
C ALA A 199 -0.83 -6.26 -8.40
N PHE A 200 0.10 -6.90 -9.10
CA PHE A 200 -0.05 -8.26 -9.61
C PHE A 200 1.10 -9.11 -9.08
N VAL A 201 0.76 -10.18 -8.36
CA VAL A 201 1.72 -11.06 -7.69
C VAL A 201 1.76 -12.40 -8.42
N TYR A 202 2.95 -12.80 -8.83
CA TYR A 202 3.16 -14.08 -9.48
C TYR A 202 4.61 -14.53 -9.34
N ASP A 203 4.93 -15.67 -9.90
CA ASP A 203 6.28 -16.19 -10.05
C ASP A 203 7.24 -15.13 -10.63
N ARG A 204 8.29 -14.77 -9.88
CA ARG A 204 9.15 -13.62 -10.22
C ARG A 204 9.83 -13.76 -11.58
N PRO A 205 10.49 -14.88 -11.94
CA PRO A 205 11.15 -15.02 -13.22
C PRO A 205 10.20 -14.86 -14.41
N LEU A 206 9.07 -15.56 -14.35
CA LEU A 206 8.09 -15.53 -15.43
C LEU A 206 7.41 -14.16 -15.53
N LEU A 207 7.05 -13.57 -14.41
CA LEU A 207 6.46 -12.23 -14.35
C LEU A 207 7.43 -11.17 -14.89
N SER A 208 8.70 -11.22 -14.47
CA SER A 208 9.74 -10.30 -14.93
C SER A 208 9.96 -10.40 -16.45
N TRP A 209 9.96 -11.63 -16.98
CA TRP A 209 10.08 -11.85 -18.42
C TRP A 209 8.89 -11.29 -19.20
N ILE A 210 7.66 -11.56 -18.76
CA ILE A 210 6.44 -11.07 -19.43
C ILE A 210 6.38 -9.54 -19.36
N VAL A 211 6.65 -8.95 -18.21
CA VAL A 211 6.66 -7.48 -18.05
C VAL A 211 7.66 -6.86 -19.01
N ARG A 212 8.89 -7.35 -19.08
CA ARG A 212 9.91 -6.82 -20.00
C ARG A 212 9.54 -6.96 -21.47
N GLN A 213 8.92 -8.07 -21.87
CA GLN A 213 8.60 -8.33 -23.26
C GLN A 213 7.34 -7.61 -23.76
N GLN A 214 6.32 -7.50 -22.91
CA GLN A 214 4.99 -7.10 -23.36
C GLN A 214 4.43 -5.87 -22.63
N PHE A 215 4.93 -5.56 -21.43
CA PHE A 215 4.35 -4.54 -20.56
C PHE A 215 5.35 -3.50 -20.06
N ALA A 216 6.55 -3.40 -20.63
CA ALA A 216 7.64 -2.52 -20.17
C ALA A 216 7.23 -1.04 -20.04
N SER A 217 6.26 -0.57 -20.84
CA SER A 217 5.76 0.81 -20.76
C SER A 217 4.61 1.03 -19.77
N SER A 218 4.04 -0.04 -19.21
CA SER A 218 2.81 0.03 -18.41
C SER A 218 2.89 -0.65 -17.06
N ALA A 219 3.88 -1.52 -16.87
CA ALA A 219 4.13 -2.20 -15.60
C ALA A 219 5.63 -2.26 -15.32
N GLU A 220 6.00 -2.20 -14.05
CA GLU A 220 7.37 -2.39 -13.58
C GLU A 220 7.40 -3.46 -12.49
N MET A 221 8.54 -4.13 -12.37
CA MET A 221 8.79 -5.11 -11.31
C MET A 221 9.38 -4.42 -10.09
N LEU A 222 8.81 -4.68 -8.93
CA LEU A 222 9.46 -4.28 -7.69
C LEU A 222 10.73 -5.13 -7.45
N GLU A 223 11.76 -4.51 -6.88
CA GLU A 223 13.03 -5.19 -6.54
C GLU A 223 12.90 -6.12 -5.32
N ILE A 224 11.68 -6.44 -4.91
CA ILE A 224 11.39 -7.35 -3.80
C ILE A 224 11.11 -8.76 -4.32
N SER A 225 11.60 -9.74 -3.59
CA SER A 225 11.26 -11.15 -3.76
C SER A 225 10.92 -11.74 -2.40
N PHE A 226 9.90 -12.54 -2.34
CA PHE A 226 9.44 -13.17 -1.10
C PHE A 226 8.93 -14.57 -1.40
N ASP A 227 8.70 -15.37 -0.34
CA ASP A 227 8.27 -16.76 -0.45
C ASP A 227 9.18 -17.58 -1.37
N ALA A 228 10.40 -17.84 -0.90
CA ALA A 228 11.40 -18.58 -1.67
C ALA A 228 10.84 -19.92 -2.19
N GLN A 229 10.87 -20.11 -3.49
CA GLN A 229 10.30 -21.25 -4.19
C GLN A 229 11.38 -22.01 -4.96
N MET A 230 11.38 -23.33 -4.83
CA MET A 230 12.28 -24.22 -5.54
C MET A 230 11.56 -24.85 -6.73
N TYR A 231 12.17 -24.80 -7.92
CA TYR A 231 11.64 -25.49 -9.10
C TYR A 231 12.29 -26.84 -9.32
N GLY A 232 11.45 -27.81 -9.61
CA GLY A 232 11.84 -29.17 -9.97
C GLY A 232 11.14 -29.67 -11.21
N ILE A 233 11.72 -30.69 -11.83
CA ILE A 233 11.09 -31.42 -12.93
C ILE A 233 10.15 -32.47 -12.33
N ALA A 234 8.88 -32.45 -12.70
CA ALA A 234 7.90 -33.41 -12.20
C ALA A 234 7.98 -34.73 -13.00
N LEU A 235 7.97 -35.82 -12.24
CA LEU A 235 8.06 -37.19 -12.72
C LEU A 235 6.90 -38.02 -12.14
N PRO A 236 6.44 -39.09 -12.79
CA PRO A 236 5.53 -40.04 -12.16
C PRO A 236 6.11 -40.61 -10.86
N LEU A 237 5.23 -40.90 -9.91
CA LEU A 237 5.64 -41.54 -8.64
C LEU A 237 6.44 -42.82 -8.89
N GLY A 238 7.57 -42.99 -8.19
CA GLY A 238 8.45 -44.14 -8.32
C GLY A 238 9.21 -44.23 -9.64
N SER A 239 9.35 -43.12 -10.38
CA SER A 239 10.00 -43.07 -11.68
C SER A 239 11.50 -43.44 -11.58
N SER A 240 11.94 -44.43 -12.35
CA SER A 240 13.34 -44.78 -12.50
C SER A 240 14.20 -43.70 -13.16
N LEU A 241 13.54 -42.73 -13.81
CA LEU A 241 14.20 -41.57 -14.46
C LEU A 241 14.67 -40.51 -13.46
N ARG A 242 14.22 -40.56 -12.19
CA ARG A 242 14.59 -39.53 -11.20
C ARG A 242 16.10 -39.34 -11.08
N LYS A 243 16.82 -40.46 -10.83
CA LYS A 243 18.28 -40.38 -10.68
C LYS A 243 19.03 -39.93 -11.94
N PRO A 244 18.72 -40.46 -13.15
CA PRO A 244 19.31 -39.95 -14.39
C PRO A 244 19.05 -38.46 -14.63
N VAL A 245 17.82 -38.00 -14.38
CA VAL A 245 17.45 -36.59 -14.51
C VAL A 245 18.22 -35.72 -13.53
N ASP A 246 18.36 -36.13 -12.27
CA ASP A 246 19.12 -35.39 -11.27
C ASP A 246 20.59 -35.23 -11.66
N VAL A 247 21.22 -36.27 -12.20
CA VAL A 247 22.62 -36.22 -12.68
C VAL A 247 22.74 -35.24 -13.85
N ALA A 248 21.88 -35.39 -14.87
CA ALA A 248 21.91 -34.50 -16.03
C ALA A 248 21.65 -33.03 -15.67
N MET A 249 20.79 -32.78 -14.69
CA MET A 249 20.52 -31.44 -14.18
C MET A 249 21.72 -30.85 -13.47
N LEU A 250 22.39 -31.61 -12.59
CA LEU A 250 23.61 -31.13 -11.92
C LEU A 250 24.71 -30.78 -12.91
N GLU A 251 24.94 -31.62 -13.94
CA GLU A 251 25.90 -31.35 -15.00
C GLU A 251 25.55 -30.06 -15.76
N THR A 252 24.27 -29.86 -16.05
CA THR A 252 23.78 -28.69 -16.80
C THR A 252 23.87 -27.40 -15.96
N THR A 253 23.39 -27.44 -14.73
CA THR A 253 23.24 -26.22 -13.88
C THR A 253 24.58 -25.73 -13.31
N GLN A 254 25.59 -26.58 -13.19
CA GLN A 254 26.92 -26.18 -12.76
C GLN A 254 27.74 -25.54 -13.91
N GLY A 255 27.30 -25.68 -15.15
CA GLY A 255 28.00 -25.20 -16.33
C GLY A 255 27.89 -23.68 -16.57
N ALA A 256 28.84 -23.15 -17.37
CA ALA A 256 28.82 -21.75 -17.80
C ALA A 256 27.56 -21.42 -18.66
N TRP A 257 27.10 -22.42 -19.44
CA TRP A 257 25.90 -22.29 -20.27
C TRP A 257 24.66 -21.92 -19.45
N TRP A 258 24.48 -22.53 -18.28
CA TRP A 258 23.34 -22.24 -17.40
C TRP A 258 23.36 -20.78 -16.94
N ARG A 259 24.49 -20.29 -16.44
CA ARG A 259 24.65 -18.90 -16.01
C ARG A 259 24.37 -17.91 -17.13
N GLN A 260 24.89 -18.16 -18.33
CA GLN A 260 24.64 -17.32 -19.51
C GLN A 260 23.16 -17.36 -19.92
N THR A 261 22.51 -18.50 -19.80
CA THR A 261 21.08 -18.64 -20.10
C THR A 261 20.23 -17.85 -19.12
N LEU A 262 20.48 -17.99 -17.82
CA LEU A 262 19.81 -17.20 -16.79
C LEU A 262 19.97 -15.68 -17.04
N PHE A 263 21.19 -15.24 -17.29
CA PHE A 263 21.46 -13.84 -17.60
C PHE A 263 20.69 -13.35 -18.83
N ARG A 264 20.65 -14.16 -19.88
CA ARG A 264 19.92 -13.82 -21.12
C ARG A 264 18.41 -13.63 -20.91
N TYR A 265 17.78 -14.49 -20.13
CA TYR A 265 16.32 -14.50 -19.98
C TYR A 265 15.84 -13.69 -18.78
N LEU A 266 16.61 -13.68 -17.68
CA LEU A 266 16.19 -13.07 -16.42
C LEU A 266 16.94 -11.76 -16.12
N GLY A 267 18.08 -11.51 -16.78
CA GLY A 267 18.95 -10.34 -16.52
C GLY A 267 19.87 -10.58 -15.33
N GLU A 268 20.46 -9.51 -14.81
CA GLU A 268 21.19 -9.55 -13.54
C GLU A 268 20.26 -9.91 -12.40
N GLN A 269 20.68 -10.85 -11.56
CA GLN A 269 19.95 -11.32 -10.36
C GLN A 269 20.65 -10.82 -9.11
#